data_676de72bfc4dd897d2ba1b2084d646e1
#
_entry.id   676de72bfc4dd897d2ba1b2084d646e1
#
_cell.length_a   1.000
_cell.length_b   1.000
_cell.length_c   1.000
_cell.angle_alpha   90.00
_cell.angle_beta   90.00
_cell.angle_gamma   90.00
#
_symmetry.space_group_name_H-M   'P 1'
#
loop_
_entity.id
_entity.type
_entity.pdbx_description
1 polymer ?
#
loop_
_entity_poly.entity_id
_entity_poly.type
_entity_poly.pdbx_seq_one_letter_code
_entity_poly.pdbx_strand_id
1 'polypeptide(L)'
;FTFVAIMGLTNASNAFMENVYFEVGTSAVGVEADGNHNDAQSQVTTGAVGKTAVTGSYGLGYMLGSGTLGLDLGYMVTPGEAKIRSTSDSASGKDVSLEISDMTEMYVAPMLNMTDDASLYLKYGWNSTDLTTVGDVNKINSMDGNTVAIGTVMSWGSNLYIRTEVGMTEYDKLTFTGLGNTNGVPTTEKVTATPDVHYGRISIGYKF
;
A
#
# COMPACT_ATOMS: atom_id res chain seq x y z
N PHE A 1 8.12 -14.94 7.94
CA PHE A 1 9.43 -14.29 8.05
C PHE A 1 9.60 -13.72 9.44
N THR A 2 10.59 -14.25 10.18
CA THR A 2 10.81 -14.06 11.61
C THR A 2 11.51 -12.73 11.86
N PHE A 3 10.82 -11.76 12.44
CA PHE A 3 11.40 -10.50 12.93
C PHE A 3 11.92 -10.70 14.36
N VAL A 4 13.03 -11.44 14.49
CA VAL A 4 13.76 -11.57 15.74
C VAL A 4 15.24 -11.44 15.42
N ALA A 5 15.76 -10.26 15.40
CA ALA A 5 17.19 -10.01 15.58
C ALA A 5 17.56 -8.51 15.53
N ILE A 6 17.07 -7.65 16.41
CA ILE A 6 17.78 -6.40 16.75
C ILE A 6 17.57 -6.06 18.24
N MET A 7 17.75 -7.04 19.10
CA MET A 7 17.83 -6.78 20.56
C MET A 7 19.13 -7.32 21.14
N GLY A 8 20.23 -7.21 20.44
CA GLY A 8 21.51 -7.78 20.87
C GLY A 8 22.75 -6.90 20.70
N LEU A 9 22.60 -5.59 20.55
CA LEU A 9 23.75 -4.69 20.47
C LEU A 9 23.71 -3.67 21.63
N THR A 10 23.93 -4.16 22.82
CA THR A 10 24.16 -3.34 24.03
C THR A 10 25.56 -2.71 23.93
N ASN A 11 25.62 -1.38 24.02
CA ASN A 11 26.74 -0.48 24.34
C ASN A 11 27.35 0.42 23.24
N ALA A 12 26.92 0.35 21.95
CA ALA A 12 27.37 1.37 21.00
C ALA A 12 26.21 2.27 20.51
N SER A 13 25.08 2.27 21.21
CA SER A 13 23.79 2.45 20.53
C SER A 13 22.88 3.52 21.11
N ASN A 14 23.23 4.27 22.14
CA ASN A 14 22.29 5.30 22.63
C ASN A 14 22.02 6.35 21.54
N ALA A 15 23.03 6.84 20.85
CA ALA A 15 22.86 7.79 19.76
C ALA A 15 22.18 7.21 18.51
N PHE A 16 22.24 5.90 18.30
CA PHE A 16 21.53 5.24 17.18
C PHE A 16 20.06 5.01 17.51
N MET A 17 19.76 4.63 18.76
CA MET A 17 18.39 4.33 19.19
C MET A 17 17.54 5.59 19.36
N GLU A 18 18.13 6.75 19.65
CA GLU A 18 17.42 8.01 19.82
C GLU A 18 16.57 8.46 18.62
N ASN A 19 16.82 7.90 17.45
CA ASN A 19 16.12 8.25 16.21
C ASN A 19 15.23 7.13 15.66
N VAL A 20 15.27 5.95 16.29
CA VAL A 20 14.39 4.84 15.91
C VAL A 20 12.99 5.12 16.46
N TYR A 21 11.98 4.82 15.67
CA TYR A 21 10.60 4.93 16.12
C TYR A 21 9.77 3.70 15.75
N PHE A 22 8.68 3.53 16.46
CA PHE A 22 7.58 2.63 16.13
C PHE A 22 6.31 3.44 16.03
N GLU A 23 5.45 3.13 15.07
CA GLU A 23 4.15 3.78 14.93
C GLU A 23 3.03 2.79 14.65
N VAL A 24 1.82 3.18 15.08
CA VAL A 24 0.57 2.52 14.73
C VAL A 24 -0.39 3.56 14.19
N GLY A 25 -1.16 3.19 13.19
CA GLY A 25 -2.05 4.13 12.53
C GLY A 25 -3.30 3.50 11.99
N THR A 26 -4.18 4.37 11.52
CA THR A 26 -5.37 4.00 10.76
C THR A 26 -5.46 4.86 9.51
N SER A 27 -5.96 4.28 8.44
CA SER A 27 -6.13 4.94 7.15
C SER A 27 -7.54 4.76 6.63
N ALA A 28 -8.09 5.83 6.10
CA ALA A 28 -9.22 5.75 5.18
C ALA A 28 -8.66 5.60 3.77
N VAL A 29 -9.02 4.54 3.09
CA VAL A 29 -8.45 4.14 1.81
C VAL A 29 -9.55 4.08 0.77
N GLY A 30 -9.33 4.73 -0.38
CA GLY A 30 -10.13 4.56 -1.59
C GLY A 30 -9.30 3.83 -2.63
N VAL A 31 -9.80 2.70 -3.10
CA VAL A 31 -9.21 1.94 -4.19
C VAL A 31 -10.02 2.17 -5.44
N GLU A 32 -9.37 2.53 -6.53
CA GLU A 32 -9.95 2.65 -7.85
C GLU A 32 -9.14 1.78 -8.81
N ALA A 33 -9.80 1.11 -9.73
CA ALA A 33 -9.15 0.32 -10.75
C ALA A 33 -9.82 0.58 -12.10
N ASP A 34 -9.09 1.16 -13.01
CA ASP A 34 -9.46 1.29 -14.41
C ASP A 34 -9.04 0.05 -15.18
N GLY A 35 -9.93 -0.48 -15.99
CA GLY A 35 -9.64 -1.71 -16.71
C GLY A 35 -10.29 -1.81 -18.09
N ASN A 36 -9.70 -2.68 -18.91
CA ASN A 36 -10.22 -3.05 -20.21
C ASN A 36 -10.42 -4.57 -20.25
N HIS A 37 -11.58 -4.98 -20.68
CA HIS A 37 -11.90 -6.37 -21.00
C HIS A 37 -11.90 -6.53 -22.54
N ASN A 38 -11.08 -7.43 -23.03
CA ASN A 38 -11.07 -7.83 -24.44
C ASN A 38 -11.66 -9.23 -24.52
N ASP A 39 -12.87 -9.34 -25.07
CA ASP A 39 -13.56 -10.61 -25.23
C ASP A 39 -13.02 -11.45 -26.42
N ALA A 40 -13.49 -12.67 -26.55
CA ALA A 40 -13.11 -13.58 -27.63
C ALA A 40 -13.43 -13.06 -29.05
N GLN A 41 -14.28 -12.03 -29.15
CA GLN A 41 -14.65 -11.36 -30.41
C GLN A 41 -13.89 -10.06 -30.66
N SER A 42 -12.84 -9.78 -29.86
CA SER A 42 -12.02 -8.56 -29.93
C SER A 42 -12.80 -7.26 -29.64
N GLN A 43 -13.92 -7.34 -28.91
CA GLN A 43 -14.58 -6.15 -28.38
C GLN A 43 -13.93 -5.72 -27.08
N VAL A 44 -13.64 -4.43 -26.97
CA VAL A 44 -13.04 -3.83 -25.79
C VAL A 44 -14.12 -3.10 -25.00
N THR A 45 -14.36 -3.55 -23.78
CA THR A 45 -15.23 -2.84 -22.83
C THR A 45 -14.36 -2.23 -21.74
N THR A 46 -14.53 -0.93 -21.51
CA THR A 46 -13.86 -0.19 -20.44
C THR A 46 -14.76 -0.17 -19.22
N GLY A 47 -14.18 -0.33 -18.04
CA GLY A 47 -14.88 -0.23 -16.77
C GLY A 47 -13.99 0.29 -15.67
N ALA A 48 -14.59 0.93 -14.66
CA ALA A 48 -13.93 1.35 -13.45
C ALA A 48 -14.67 0.77 -12.23
N VAL A 49 -13.91 0.35 -11.23
CA VAL A 49 -14.44 -0.14 -9.95
C VAL A 49 -13.78 0.63 -8.83
N GLY A 50 -14.59 1.17 -7.91
CA GLY A 50 -14.09 1.87 -6.73
C GLY A 50 -14.64 1.28 -5.44
N LYS A 51 -13.81 1.23 -4.39
CA LYS A 51 -14.20 0.80 -3.04
C LYS A 51 -13.45 1.61 -1.99
N THR A 52 -14.15 1.96 -0.91
CA THR A 52 -13.53 2.58 0.27
C THR A 52 -13.45 1.59 1.42
N ALA A 53 -12.38 1.66 2.19
CA ALA A 53 -12.16 0.84 3.38
C ALA A 53 -11.42 1.65 4.45
N VAL A 54 -11.50 1.18 5.69
CA VAL A 54 -10.66 1.66 6.79
C VAL A 54 -9.72 0.53 7.17
N THR A 55 -8.42 0.84 7.23
CA THR A 55 -7.37 -0.14 7.54
C THR A 55 -6.53 0.32 8.71
N GLY A 56 -5.97 -0.62 9.47
CA GLY A 56 -4.93 -0.38 10.46
C GLY A 56 -3.54 -0.58 9.86
N SER A 57 -2.55 0.08 10.41
CA SER A 57 -1.14 -0.11 10.01
C SER A 57 -0.21 -0.01 11.20
N TYR A 58 0.97 -0.59 11.07
CA TYR A 58 2.07 -0.41 12.00
C TYR A 58 3.38 -0.30 11.23
N GLY A 59 4.33 0.41 11.80
CA GLY A 59 5.60 0.67 11.14
C GLY A 59 6.75 0.90 12.09
N LEU A 60 7.94 0.78 11.52
CA LEU A 60 9.22 1.07 12.15
C LEU A 60 10.01 2.00 11.24
N GLY A 61 10.79 2.88 11.81
CA GLY A 61 11.64 3.74 11.00
C GLY A 61 12.72 4.44 11.78
N TYR A 62 13.41 5.30 11.07
CA TYR A 62 14.54 6.05 11.58
C TYR A 62 14.49 7.49 11.06
N MET A 63 14.35 8.45 11.98
CA MET A 63 14.34 9.87 11.66
C MET A 63 15.73 10.47 11.83
N LEU A 64 16.31 10.91 10.75
CA LEU A 64 17.60 11.61 10.69
C LEU A 64 17.36 13.11 10.59
N GLY A 65 18.25 13.91 11.15
CA GLY A 65 18.29 15.34 10.89
C GLY A 65 18.55 16.18 12.11
N SER A 66 19.06 17.35 11.84
CA SER A 66 19.25 18.42 12.82
C SER A 66 18.97 19.77 12.17
N GLY A 67 18.38 20.68 12.94
CA GLY A 67 17.98 21.98 12.44
C GLY A 67 16.78 21.92 11.50
N THR A 68 16.84 22.65 10.38
CA THR A 68 15.68 22.88 9.50
C THR A 68 15.34 21.66 8.60
N LEU A 69 16.29 20.78 8.32
CA LEU A 69 16.10 19.64 7.42
C LEU A 69 16.22 18.30 8.14
N GLY A 70 15.38 17.38 7.75
CA GLY A 70 15.38 16.01 8.22
C GLY A 70 15.13 15.01 7.09
N LEU A 71 15.30 13.75 7.42
CA LEU A 71 15.02 12.62 6.55
C LEU A 71 14.41 11.50 7.38
N ASP A 72 13.29 10.97 6.95
CA ASP A 72 12.64 9.81 7.54
C ASP A 72 12.77 8.62 6.60
N LEU A 73 13.23 7.51 7.13
CA LEU A 73 13.33 6.22 6.45
C LEU A 73 12.44 5.24 7.20
N GLY A 74 11.49 4.62 6.53
CA GLY A 74 10.55 3.75 7.23
C GLY A 74 10.12 2.53 6.45
N TYR A 75 9.60 1.58 7.21
CA TYR A 75 8.94 0.38 6.74
C TYR A 75 7.60 0.25 7.44
N MET A 76 6.54 0.08 6.65
CA MET A 76 5.17 0.01 7.14
C MET A 76 4.49 -1.24 6.64
N VAL A 77 3.66 -1.82 7.49
CA VAL A 77 2.80 -2.96 7.17
C VAL A 77 1.35 -2.55 7.41
N THR A 78 0.51 -2.80 6.44
CA THR A 78 -0.94 -2.65 6.54
C THR A 78 -1.54 -4.05 6.40
N PRO A 79 -1.77 -4.75 7.54
CA PRO A 79 -2.39 -6.06 7.53
C PRO A 79 -3.87 -5.94 7.18
N GLY A 80 -4.40 -6.97 6.60
CA GLY A 80 -5.83 -7.07 6.30
C GLY A 80 -6.09 -7.54 4.90
N GLU A 81 -7.35 -7.87 4.66
CA GLU A 81 -7.83 -8.38 3.38
C GLU A 81 -8.92 -7.44 2.83
N ALA A 82 -8.78 -7.06 1.58
CA ALA A 82 -9.80 -6.34 0.84
C ALA A 82 -10.21 -7.13 -0.40
N LYS A 83 -11.48 -7.51 -0.46
CA LYS A 83 -12.05 -8.22 -1.62
C LYS A 83 -12.63 -7.21 -2.61
N ILE A 84 -12.08 -7.20 -3.81
CA ILE A 84 -12.65 -6.49 -4.95
C ILE A 84 -13.38 -7.53 -5.78
N ARG A 85 -14.70 -7.46 -5.78
CA ARG A 85 -15.55 -8.36 -6.55
C ARG A 85 -15.94 -7.68 -7.85
N SER A 86 -15.57 -8.28 -8.96
CA SER A 86 -16.22 -7.97 -10.23
C SER A 86 -17.43 -8.90 -10.35
N THR A 87 -18.63 -8.35 -10.24
CA THR A 87 -19.84 -9.04 -10.67
C THR A 87 -19.92 -8.87 -12.18
N SER A 88 -19.36 -9.80 -12.92
CA SER A 88 -19.70 -9.89 -14.34
C SER A 88 -21.15 -10.39 -14.47
N ASP A 89 -21.86 -9.78 -15.38
CA ASP A 89 -23.22 -10.06 -15.75
C ASP A 89 -23.46 -11.58 -15.88
N SER A 90 -24.53 -12.05 -15.28
CA SER A 90 -24.89 -13.44 -15.00
C SER A 90 -25.08 -14.37 -16.22
N ALA A 91 -24.61 -14.01 -17.40
CA ALA A 91 -24.76 -14.86 -18.59
C ALA A 91 -23.70 -15.98 -18.73
N SER A 92 -22.55 -15.88 -18.05
CA SER A 92 -21.46 -16.87 -18.19
C SER A 92 -21.06 -17.60 -16.91
N GLY A 93 -21.63 -17.26 -15.75
CA GLY A 93 -21.44 -18.01 -14.50
C GLY A 93 -20.01 -18.02 -13.92
N LYS A 94 -19.15 -17.10 -14.34
CA LYS A 94 -17.75 -17.05 -13.89
C LYS A 94 -17.48 -15.78 -13.10
N ASP A 95 -17.58 -15.89 -11.78
CA ASP A 95 -17.16 -14.81 -10.88
C ASP A 95 -15.63 -14.80 -10.77
N VAL A 96 -15.00 -13.69 -11.15
CA VAL A 96 -13.60 -13.41 -10.83
C VAL A 96 -13.60 -12.49 -9.61
N SER A 97 -12.96 -12.92 -8.53
CA SER A 97 -12.71 -12.07 -7.38
C SER A 97 -11.20 -11.88 -7.18
N LEU A 98 -10.83 -10.66 -6.90
CA LEU A 98 -9.48 -10.27 -6.52
C LEU A 98 -9.48 -9.93 -5.04
N GLU A 99 -8.60 -10.55 -4.29
CA GLU A 99 -8.37 -10.28 -2.88
C GLU A 99 -6.97 -9.69 -2.71
N ILE A 100 -6.91 -8.52 -2.10
CA ILE A 100 -5.68 -7.80 -1.79
C ILE A 100 -5.41 -8.01 -0.31
N SER A 101 -4.22 -8.47 0.04
CA SER A 101 -3.82 -8.69 1.43
C SER A 101 -2.39 -8.23 1.69
N ASP A 102 -2.10 -7.96 2.96
CA ASP A 102 -0.75 -7.75 3.49
C ASP A 102 0.12 -6.76 2.69
N MET A 103 -0.34 -5.50 2.62
CA MET A 103 0.42 -4.44 1.97
C MET A 103 1.65 -4.05 2.83
N THR A 104 2.81 -4.01 2.20
CA THR A 104 4.07 -3.54 2.78
C THR A 104 4.58 -2.34 2.00
N GLU A 105 5.15 -1.37 2.71
CA GLU A 105 5.71 -0.15 2.13
C GLU A 105 7.09 0.13 2.74
N MET A 106 8.11 0.30 1.89
CA MET A 106 9.37 0.95 2.26
C MET A 106 9.36 2.37 1.72
N TYR A 107 9.83 3.34 2.50
CA TYR A 107 9.78 4.72 2.06
C TYR A 107 10.97 5.57 2.52
N VAL A 108 11.14 6.66 1.81
CA VAL A 108 12.01 7.77 2.14
C VAL A 108 11.17 9.05 2.15
N ALA A 109 11.35 9.88 3.19
CA ALA A 109 10.62 11.13 3.31
C ALA A 109 11.53 12.27 3.78
N PRO A 110 11.98 13.16 2.88
CA PRO A 110 12.61 14.42 3.26
C PRO A 110 11.64 15.25 4.08
N MET A 111 12.16 15.85 5.16
CA MET A 111 11.39 16.61 6.14
C MET A 111 11.89 18.04 6.21
N LEU A 112 10.96 18.96 6.38
CA LEU A 112 11.21 20.35 6.72
C LEU A 112 10.70 20.61 8.15
N ASN A 113 11.62 20.83 9.09
CA ASN A 113 11.27 21.15 10.46
C ASN A 113 10.86 22.63 10.52
N MET A 114 9.57 22.85 10.71
CA MET A 114 8.98 24.20 10.75
C MET A 114 9.11 24.84 12.13
N THR A 115 9.06 24.02 13.17
CA THR A 115 9.33 24.36 14.57
C THR A 115 10.06 23.19 15.22
N ASP A 116 10.43 23.32 16.49
CA ASP A 116 11.04 22.24 17.27
C ASP A 116 10.09 21.02 17.41
N ASP A 117 8.78 21.25 17.33
CA ASP A 117 7.76 20.23 17.54
C ASP A 117 6.96 19.84 16.29
N ALA A 118 7.19 20.51 15.16
CA ALA A 118 6.40 20.28 13.95
C ALA A 118 7.24 20.23 12.69
N SER A 119 7.03 19.20 11.90
CA SER A 119 7.68 19.00 10.61
C SER A 119 6.65 18.72 9.52
N LEU A 120 6.94 19.23 8.32
CA LEU A 120 6.27 18.86 7.08
C LEU A 120 7.17 17.88 6.32
N TYR A 121 6.61 16.88 5.65
CA TYR A 121 7.40 15.96 4.83
C TYR A 121 6.73 15.64 3.51
N LEU A 122 7.55 15.26 2.54
CA LEU A 122 7.14 14.60 1.31
C LEU A 122 7.64 13.16 1.37
N LYS A 123 6.81 12.20 1.01
CA LYS A 123 7.17 10.78 1.02
C LYS A 123 7.17 10.22 -0.39
N TYR A 124 8.17 9.40 -0.66
CA TYR A 124 8.20 8.48 -1.78
C TYR A 124 8.39 7.06 -1.24
N GLY A 125 7.50 6.16 -1.62
CA GLY A 125 7.48 4.79 -1.13
C GLY A 125 7.40 3.76 -2.25
N TRP A 126 7.87 2.56 -1.96
CA TRP A 126 7.74 1.36 -2.78
C TRP A 126 6.84 0.39 -2.04
N ASN A 127 5.77 0.01 -2.69
CA ASN A 127 4.76 -0.90 -2.14
C ASN A 127 4.83 -2.26 -2.79
N SER A 128 4.60 -3.29 -2.00
CA SER A 128 4.31 -4.64 -2.47
C SER A 128 3.10 -5.18 -1.71
N THR A 129 2.21 -5.83 -2.43
CA THR A 129 0.93 -6.32 -1.92
C THR A 129 0.68 -7.71 -2.44
N ASP A 130 0.26 -8.62 -1.56
CA ASP A 130 -0.13 -9.95 -1.94
C ASP A 130 -1.53 -9.96 -2.59
N LEU A 131 -1.65 -10.73 -3.67
CA LEU A 131 -2.88 -10.90 -4.43
C LEU A 131 -3.32 -12.35 -4.42
N THR A 132 -4.61 -12.55 -4.12
CA THR A 132 -5.26 -13.84 -4.33
C THR A 132 -6.35 -13.70 -5.39
N THR A 133 -6.16 -14.37 -6.51
CA THR A 133 -7.16 -14.46 -7.58
C THR A 133 -8.00 -15.72 -7.43
N VAL A 134 -9.31 -15.56 -7.45
CA VAL A 134 -10.27 -16.67 -7.45
C VAL A 134 -11.08 -16.64 -8.72
N GLY A 135 -11.10 -17.75 -9.45
CA GLY A 135 -11.78 -17.88 -10.74
C GLY A 135 -10.90 -18.61 -11.78
N ASP A 136 -11.43 -18.79 -12.99
CA ASP A 136 -10.74 -19.43 -14.12
C ASP A 136 -9.78 -18.45 -14.84
N VAL A 137 -8.90 -17.79 -14.09
CA VAL A 137 -7.90 -16.84 -14.60
C VAL A 137 -6.51 -17.24 -14.14
N ASN A 138 -5.48 -16.80 -14.86
CA ASN A 138 -4.11 -16.98 -14.42
C ASN A 138 -3.92 -16.33 -13.03
N LYS A 139 -3.17 -17.00 -12.19
CA LYS A 139 -2.88 -16.51 -10.84
C LYS A 139 -1.78 -15.43 -10.91
N ILE A 140 -2.09 -14.28 -10.35
CA ILE A 140 -1.11 -13.24 -10.04
C ILE A 140 -1.03 -13.23 -8.51
N ASN A 141 0.19 -13.38 -7.97
CA ASN A 141 0.39 -13.56 -6.53
C ASN A 141 0.77 -12.26 -5.81
N SER A 142 1.21 -11.25 -6.54
CA SER A 142 1.60 -9.95 -5.96
C SER A 142 1.45 -8.85 -6.99
N MET A 143 1.33 -7.63 -6.51
CA MET A 143 1.49 -6.42 -7.29
C MET A 143 2.40 -5.44 -6.56
N ASP A 144 3.21 -4.75 -7.33
CA ASP A 144 4.09 -3.70 -6.85
C ASP A 144 3.57 -2.34 -7.28
N GLY A 145 3.94 -1.29 -6.53
CA GLY A 145 3.51 0.07 -6.82
C GLY A 145 4.39 1.10 -6.14
N ASN A 146 4.15 2.37 -6.49
CA ASN A 146 4.87 3.49 -5.94
C ASN A 146 3.90 4.46 -5.26
N THR A 147 4.28 4.95 -4.08
CA THR A 147 3.52 5.92 -3.30
C THR A 147 4.17 7.29 -3.35
N VAL A 148 3.32 8.30 -3.51
CA VAL A 148 3.69 9.69 -3.23
C VAL A 148 2.72 10.23 -2.19
N ALA A 149 3.26 10.88 -1.14
CA ALA A 149 2.45 11.45 -0.09
C ALA A 149 3.05 12.75 0.46
N ILE A 150 2.19 13.52 1.11
CA ILE A 150 2.57 14.68 1.91
C ILE A 150 1.96 14.52 3.30
N GLY A 151 2.69 14.92 4.32
CA GLY A 151 2.22 14.79 5.68
C GLY A 151 2.92 15.69 6.67
N THR A 152 2.45 15.61 7.92
CA THR A 152 3.04 16.33 9.05
C THR A 152 3.38 15.37 10.18
N VAL A 153 4.43 15.68 10.90
CA VAL A 153 4.79 15.07 12.17
C VAL A 153 4.73 16.15 13.24
N MET A 154 3.99 15.90 14.30
CA MET A 154 3.87 16.80 15.44
C MET A 154 4.27 16.05 16.72
N SER A 155 5.33 16.52 17.37
CA SER A 155 5.80 15.96 18.63
C SER A 155 4.83 16.29 19.77
N TRP A 156 4.61 15.32 20.63
CA TRP A 156 3.80 15.46 21.84
C TRP A 156 4.59 14.97 23.05
N GLY A 157 5.24 15.89 23.71
CA GLY A 157 6.20 15.57 24.74
C GLY A 157 7.54 15.09 24.17
N SER A 158 8.30 14.34 24.95
CA SER A 158 9.69 13.99 24.58
C SER A 158 9.78 12.89 23.53
N ASN A 159 8.86 11.93 23.54
CA ASN A 159 9.00 10.70 22.76
C ASN A 159 7.78 10.38 21.88
N LEU A 160 6.62 10.93 22.20
CA LEU A 160 5.41 10.70 21.42
C LEU A 160 5.30 11.69 20.26
N TYR A 161 4.71 11.25 19.17
CA TYR A 161 4.33 12.11 18.07
C TYR A 161 3.02 11.64 17.42
N ILE A 162 2.38 12.58 16.76
CA ILE A 162 1.25 12.31 15.86
C ILE A 162 1.73 12.59 14.44
N ARG A 163 1.42 11.68 13.54
CA ARG A 163 1.65 11.83 12.09
C ARG A 163 0.32 11.89 11.38
N THR A 164 0.19 12.83 10.44
CA THR A 164 -0.92 12.86 9.49
C THR A 164 -0.37 12.84 8.08
N GLU A 165 -1.05 12.15 7.18
CA GLU A 165 -0.57 11.93 5.82
C GLU A 165 -1.75 11.81 4.86
N VAL A 166 -1.61 12.38 3.68
CA VAL A 166 -2.46 12.11 2.53
C VAL A 166 -1.58 11.70 1.36
N GLY A 167 -1.98 10.68 0.63
CA GLY A 167 -1.16 10.15 -0.44
C GLY A 167 -1.93 9.32 -1.44
N MET A 168 -1.21 8.93 -2.48
CA MET A 168 -1.68 8.02 -3.51
C MET A 168 -0.60 6.98 -3.81
N THR A 169 -1.04 5.78 -4.15
CA THR A 169 -0.20 4.70 -4.63
C THR A 169 -0.70 4.28 -6.01
N GLU A 170 0.18 4.33 -6.98
CA GLU A 170 -0.05 3.79 -8.32
C GLU A 170 0.57 2.39 -8.38
N TYR A 171 -0.23 1.39 -8.72
CA TYR A 171 0.24 0.02 -8.88
C TYR A 171 0.53 -0.32 -10.32
N ASP A 172 1.38 -1.30 -10.52
CA ASP A 172 1.70 -1.82 -11.84
C ASP A 172 0.46 -2.44 -12.50
N LYS A 173 0.43 -2.34 -13.81
CA LYS A 173 -0.66 -2.86 -14.64
C LYS A 173 -0.77 -4.37 -14.49
N LEU A 174 -1.92 -4.82 -14.03
CA LEU A 174 -2.27 -6.24 -13.96
C LEU A 174 -2.85 -6.72 -15.28
N THR A 175 -2.46 -7.93 -15.68
CA THR A 175 -3.00 -8.58 -16.86
C THR A 175 -3.48 -9.98 -16.51
N PHE A 176 -4.78 -10.18 -16.58
CA PHE A 176 -5.43 -11.47 -16.38
C PHE A 176 -5.77 -12.08 -17.75
N THR A 177 -5.41 -13.34 -17.92
CA THR A 177 -5.79 -14.10 -19.10
C THR A 177 -6.74 -15.20 -18.66
N GLY A 178 -7.97 -15.19 -19.14
CA GLY A 178 -8.97 -16.19 -18.82
C GLY A 178 -8.62 -17.54 -19.45
N LEU A 179 -8.75 -18.60 -18.68
CA LEU A 179 -8.67 -19.99 -19.15
C LEU A 179 -10.06 -20.51 -19.56
N GLY A 180 -10.90 -19.62 -20.06
CA GLY A 180 -12.27 -19.96 -20.47
C GLY A 180 -12.28 -21.02 -21.55
N ASN A 181 -13.04 -22.08 -21.34
CA ASN A 181 -13.31 -23.09 -22.34
C ASN A 181 -14.81 -23.06 -22.67
N THR A 182 -15.17 -22.41 -23.76
CA THR A 182 -16.54 -22.41 -24.24
C THR A 182 -16.63 -23.44 -25.37
N ASN A 183 -17.35 -24.53 -25.13
CA ASN A 183 -17.54 -25.63 -26.09
C ASN A 183 -16.24 -26.31 -26.61
N GLY A 184 -15.23 -26.44 -25.72
CA GLY A 184 -13.96 -27.09 -26.11
C GLY A 184 -12.98 -26.19 -26.87
N VAL A 185 -13.29 -24.93 -27.09
CA VAL A 185 -12.39 -23.93 -27.67
C VAL A 185 -11.78 -23.06 -26.57
N PRO A 186 -10.43 -23.00 -26.45
CA PRO A 186 -9.80 -22.10 -25.52
C PRO A 186 -10.15 -20.64 -25.89
N THR A 187 -10.82 -19.93 -24.98
CA THR A 187 -11.06 -18.49 -25.16
C THR A 187 -9.93 -17.72 -24.52
N THR A 188 -9.21 -16.93 -25.29
CA THR A 188 -8.14 -16.03 -24.81
C THR A 188 -8.73 -14.67 -24.45
N GLU A 189 -9.61 -14.64 -23.46
CA GLU A 189 -10.07 -13.39 -22.91
C GLU A 189 -8.96 -12.73 -22.11
N LYS A 190 -8.77 -11.43 -22.29
CA LYS A 190 -7.75 -10.67 -21.61
C LYS A 190 -8.39 -9.51 -20.83
N VAL A 191 -8.18 -9.48 -19.53
CA VAL A 191 -8.56 -8.35 -18.68
C VAL A 191 -7.30 -7.66 -18.20
N THR A 192 -7.26 -6.34 -18.36
CA THR A 192 -6.19 -5.51 -17.82
C THR A 192 -6.78 -4.54 -16.82
N ALA A 193 -6.11 -4.35 -15.70
CA ALA A 193 -6.49 -3.37 -14.70
C ALA A 193 -5.24 -2.62 -14.20
N THR A 194 -5.40 -1.34 -13.95
CA THR A 194 -4.38 -0.51 -13.30
C THR A 194 -5.01 0.02 -12.00
N PRO A 195 -4.65 -0.55 -10.85
CA PRO A 195 -5.20 -0.11 -9.57
C PRO A 195 -4.48 1.13 -9.08
N ASP A 196 -5.27 2.08 -8.56
CA ASP A 196 -4.81 3.27 -7.85
C ASP A 196 -5.42 3.31 -6.45
N VAL A 197 -4.64 3.72 -5.49
CA VAL A 197 -5.06 3.82 -4.08
C VAL A 197 -4.83 5.22 -3.58
N HIS A 198 -5.91 5.89 -3.16
CA HIS A 198 -5.85 7.18 -2.47
C HIS A 198 -6.11 6.97 -0.98
N TYR A 199 -5.36 7.62 -0.12
CA TYR A 199 -5.56 7.45 1.30
C TYR A 199 -5.32 8.72 2.12
N GLY A 200 -6.00 8.76 3.28
CA GLY A 200 -5.66 9.65 4.38
C GLY A 200 -5.35 8.81 5.61
N ARG A 201 -4.23 9.08 6.28
CA ARG A 201 -3.72 8.33 7.43
C ARG A 201 -3.51 9.24 8.62
N ILE A 202 -3.80 8.71 9.81
CA ILE A 202 -3.37 9.25 11.08
C ILE A 202 -2.65 8.17 11.87
N SER A 203 -1.50 8.50 12.46
CA SER A 203 -0.68 7.56 13.23
C SER A 203 -0.23 8.22 14.53
N ILE A 204 -0.01 7.39 15.53
CA ILE A 204 0.69 7.75 16.76
C ILE A 204 1.97 6.94 16.81
N GLY A 205 3.08 7.59 17.05
CA GLY A 205 4.38 6.97 17.13
C GLY A 205 5.12 7.30 18.43
N TYR A 206 6.06 6.42 18.74
CA TYR A 206 6.98 6.58 19.86
C TYR A 206 8.41 6.52 19.31
N LYS A 207 9.19 7.55 19.62
CA LYS A 207 10.62 7.65 19.31
C LYS A 207 11.43 7.30 20.54
N PHE A 208 12.39 6.41 20.38
CA PHE A 208 13.25 5.89 21.45
C PHE A 208 14.39 6.84 21.79
#